data_c92f94bda49c8d07bdfc805bce8b5552
#
_entry.id   c92f94bda49c8d07bdfc805bce8b5552
#
_cell.length_a   1.000
_cell.length_b   1.000
_cell.length_c   1.000
_cell.angle_alpha   90.00
_cell.angle_beta   90.00
_cell.angle_gamma   90.00
#
_symmetry.space_group_name_H-M   'P 1'
#
loop_
_entity.id
_entity.type
_entity.pdbx_description
1 polymer ?
#
loop_
_entity_poly.entity_id
_entity_poly.type
_entity_poly.pdbx_seq_one_letter_code
_entity_poly.pdbx_strand_id
1 'polypeptide(L)'
;MIKAVIFDMDGVLIDTEKYLNIYWRQAAREAGFDMTNEHALQIRSLAAKYARPYLQSIFGPEFDYEKIRARRKELMNAQLAKTGIEKKPGVDELLDYLHEKGIKTAVATATDEVRAKAYLSEIGIYEKFDQVICATMVANGKPAPDIYLYACERIG
;
A
#
# COMPACT_ATOMS: atom_id res chain seq x y z
N MET A 1 -4.91 -21.36 18.39
CA MET A 1 -3.58 -20.68 18.53
C MET A 1 -3.26 -19.98 17.22
N ILE A 2 -2.84 -18.71 17.27
CA ILE A 2 -2.43 -17.93 16.06
C ILE A 2 -1.09 -18.49 15.61
N LYS A 3 -0.99 -18.83 14.32
CA LYS A 3 0.23 -19.38 13.71
C LYS A 3 0.98 -18.36 12.87
N ALA A 4 0.26 -17.39 12.30
CA ALA A 4 0.83 -16.36 11.45
C ALA A 4 0.06 -15.03 11.58
N VAL A 5 0.74 -13.93 11.30
CA VAL A 5 0.16 -12.59 11.19
C VAL A 5 0.53 -12.00 9.83
N ILE A 6 -0.48 -11.55 9.09
CA ILE A 6 -0.31 -10.91 7.79
C ILE A 6 -0.64 -9.43 7.95
N PHE A 7 0.33 -8.57 7.68
CA PHE A 7 0.22 -7.12 7.82
C PHE A 7 -0.09 -6.46 6.48
N ASP A 8 -0.96 -5.47 6.49
CA ASP A 8 -0.95 -4.44 5.44
C ASP A 8 0.28 -3.54 5.65
N MET A 9 0.70 -2.81 4.64
CA MET A 9 1.87 -1.94 4.70
C MET A 9 1.50 -0.48 4.94
N ASP A 10 0.85 0.15 3.97
CA ASP A 10 0.54 1.58 4.01
C ASP A 10 -0.49 1.91 5.09
N GLY A 11 -0.13 2.78 6.02
CA GLY A 11 -0.98 3.16 7.15
C GLY A 11 -0.98 2.17 8.32
N VAL A 12 -0.30 1.02 8.20
CA VAL A 12 -0.19 -0.01 9.24
C VAL A 12 1.25 -0.15 9.73
N LEU A 13 2.18 -0.46 8.84
CA LEU A 13 3.61 -0.55 9.15
C LEU A 13 4.33 0.78 8.97
N ILE A 14 3.91 1.55 7.97
CA ILE A 14 4.49 2.84 7.59
C ILE A 14 3.43 3.93 7.49
N ASP A 15 3.80 5.16 7.80
CA ASP A 15 2.88 6.31 7.82
C ASP A 15 2.85 7.02 6.45
N THR A 16 2.45 6.29 5.42
CA THR A 16 2.37 6.77 4.03
C THR A 16 0.95 7.13 3.58
N GLU A 17 -0.07 6.67 4.28
CA GLU A 17 -1.48 6.84 3.90
C GLU A 17 -1.89 8.32 3.80
N LYS A 18 -1.38 9.16 4.69
CA LYS A 18 -1.58 10.62 4.65
C LYS A 18 -1.09 11.22 3.33
N TYR A 19 0.07 10.78 2.85
CA TYR A 19 0.65 11.27 1.59
C TYR A 19 -0.09 10.74 0.37
N LEU A 20 -0.51 9.48 0.39
CA LEU A 20 -1.35 8.91 -0.67
C LEU A 20 -2.62 9.75 -0.86
N ASN A 21 -3.31 10.07 0.21
CA ASN A 21 -4.53 10.88 0.18
C ASN A 21 -4.26 12.29 -0.40
N ILE A 22 -3.25 12.99 0.15
CA ILE A 22 -2.92 14.35 -0.27
C ILE A 22 -2.56 14.39 -1.76
N TYR A 23 -1.69 13.48 -2.21
CA TYR A 23 -1.16 13.52 -3.57
C TYR A 23 -2.08 12.94 -4.62
N TRP A 24 -2.98 12.01 -4.28
CA TRP A 24 -4.09 11.66 -5.16
C TRP A 24 -4.97 12.88 -5.49
N ARG A 25 -5.34 13.62 -4.46
CA ARG A 25 -6.17 14.82 -4.61
C ARG A 25 -5.45 15.94 -5.38
N GLN A 26 -4.18 16.14 -5.10
CA GLN A 26 -3.36 17.13 -5.82
C GLN A 26 -3.20 16.75 -7.31
N ALA A 27 -2.83 15.52 -7.62
CA ALA A 27 -2.68 15.06 -8.99
C ALA A 27 -3.97 15.14 -9.79
N ALA A 28 -5.11 14.79 -9.19
CA ALA A 28 -6.42 14.94 -9.81
C ALA A 28 -6.75 16.40 -10.07
N ARG A 29 -6.49 17.30 -9.12
CA ARG A 29 -6.72 18.74 -9.27
C ARG A 29 -5.86 19.34 -10.38
N GLU A 30 -4.59 18.95 -10.50
CA GLU A 30 -3.70 19.38 -11.59
C GLU A 30 -4.23 18.93 -12.96
N ALA A 31 -4.99 17.84 -13.02
CA ALA A 31 -5.66 17.32 -14.21
C ALA A 31 -7.07 17.92 -14.44
N GLY A 32 -7.53 18.83 -13.57
CA GLY A 32 -8.82 19.51 -13.70
C GLY A 32 -9.99 18.81 -13.00
N PHE A 33 -9.73 17.85 -12.10
CA PHE A 33 -10.76 17.11 -11.35
C PHE A 33 -10.74 17.45 -9.86
N ASP A 34 -11.90 17.76 -9.29
CA ASP A 34 -12.04 18.08 -7.87
C ASP A 34 -12.25 16.81 -7.03
N MET A 35 -11.17 16.08 -6.82
CA MET A 35 -11.18 14.89 -5.97
C MET A 35 -11.25 15.30 -4.49
N THR A 36 -12.29 14.85 -3.81
CA THR A 36 -12.47 15.08 -2.37
C THR A 36 -11.68 14.09 -1.52
N ASN A 37 -11.59 14.39 -0.22
CA ASN A 37 -11.03 13.45 0.75
C ASN A 37 -11.78 12.10 0.77
N GLU A 38 -13.11 12.14 0.65
CA GLU A 38 -13.94 10.93 0.62
C GLU A 38 -13.62 10.06 -0.61
N HIS A 39 -13.47 10.67 -1.79
CA HIS A 39 -13.06 9.94 -3.00
C HIS A 39 -11.70 9.25 -2.80
N ALA A 40 -10.74 9.93 -2.20
CA ALA A 40 -9.42 9.36 -1.92
C ALA A 40 -9.48 8.21 -0.90
N LEU A 41 -10.33 8.32 0.12
CA LEU A 41 -10.54 7.26 1.11
C LEU A 41 -11.17 6.01 0.51
N GLN A 42 -12.10 6.17 -0.44
CA GLN A 42 -12.77 5.03 -1.10
C GLN A 42 -11.83 4.19 -1.98
N ILE A 43 -10.78 4.79 -2.52
CA ILE A 43 -9.78 4.06 -3.33
C ILE A 43 -8.58 3.56 -2.52
N ARG A 44 -8.58 3.80 -1.22
CA ARG A 44 -7.49 3.38 -0.33
C ARG A 44 -7.30 1.87 -0.38
N SER A 45 -6.07 1.45 -0.61
CA SER A 45 -5.68 0.03 -0.71
C SER A 45 -6.33 -0.76 -1.85
N LEU A 46 -7.11 -0.12 -2.74
CA LEU A 46 -7.70 -0.79 -3.89
C LEU A 46 -6.68 -1.02 -5.01
N ALA A 47 -6.76 -2.18 -5.65
CA ALA A 47 -6.07 -2.43 -6.91
C ALA A 47 -6.62 -1.51 -8.02
N ALA A 48 -5.77 -1.17 -8.99
CA ALA A 48 -6.13 -0.31 -10.11
C ALA A 48 -7.38 -0.78 -10.88
N LYS A 49 -7.56 -2.09 -10.98
CA LYS A 49 -8.74 -2.73 -11.60
C LYS A 49 -10.07 -2.23 -11.01
N TYR A 50 -10.09 -1.92 -9.71
CA TYR A 50 -11.27 -1.47 -8.99
C TYR A 50 -11.29 0.06 -8.82
N ALA A 51 -10.14 0.67 -8.55
CA ALA A 51 -10.03 2.12 -8.35
C ALA A 51 -10.33 2.92 -9.62
N ARG A 52 -9.85 2.46 -10.79
CA ARG A 52 -10.08 3.13 -12.08
C ARG A 52 -11.55 3.27 -12.41
N PRO A 53 -12.37 2.20 -12.50
CA PRO A 53 -13.79 2.34 -12.83
C PRO A 53 -14.56 3.14 -11.79
N TYR A 54 -14.20 3.06 -10.53
CA TYR A 54 -14.80 3.87 -9.48
C TYR A 54 -14.59 5.38 -9.74
N LEU A 55 -13.35 5.80 -9.98
CA LEU A 55 -13.05 7.21 -10.24
C LEU A 55 -13.65 7.69 -11.57
N GLN A 56 -13.67 6.86 -12.59
CA GLN A 56 -14.31 7.19 -13.86
C GLN A 56 -15.85 7.27 -13.73
N SER A 57 -16.47 6.54 -12.82
CA SER A 57 -17.90 6.66 -12.54
C SER A 57 -18.26 8.02 -11.92
N ILE A 58 -17.32 8.65 -11.23
CA ILE A 58 -17.51 9.96 -10.58
C ILE A 58 -17.15 11.11 -11.53
N PHE A 59 -16.00 11.02 -12.19
CA PHE A 59 -15.39 12.12 -12.94
C PHE A 59 -15.57 12.02 -14.47
N GLY A 60 -16.09 10.89 -14.96
CA GLY A 60 -16.26 10.65 -16.39
C GLY A 60 -15.08 9.92 -17.04
N PRO A 61 -15.24 9.55 -18.34
CA PRO A 61 -14.24 8.80 -19.08
C PRO A 61 -12.96 9.57 -19.36
N GLU A 62 -13.00 10.90 -19.26
CA GLU A 62 -11.83 11.77 -19.42
C GLU A 62 -10.85 11.68 -18.24
N PHE A 63 -11.26 11.07 -17.12
CA PHE A 63 -10.36 10.83 -15.99
C PHE A 63 -9.32 9.78 -16.38
N ASP A 64 -8.14 10.25 -16.78
CA ASP A 64 -6.99 9.39 -17.13
C ASP A 64 -6.32 8.89 -15.85
N TYR A 65 -6.82 7.75 -15.37
CA TYR A 65 -6.34 7.13 -14.14
C TYR A 65 -4.83 6.89 -14.13
N GLU A 66 -4.26 6.39 -15.24
CA GLU A 66 -2.83 6.05 -15.30
C GLU A 66 -1.96 7.31 -15.25
N LYS A 67 -2.33 8.34 -15.96
CA LYS A 67 -1.62 9.62 -15.96
C LYS A 67 -1.67 10.29 -14.58
N ILE A 68 -2.84 10.33 -13.97
CA ILE A 68 -3.04 10.94 -12.65
C ILE A 68 -2.30 10.12 -11.58
N ARG A 69 -2.34 8.80 -11.66
CA ARG A 69 -1.59 7.91 -10.78
C ARG A 69 -0.08 8.11 -10.91
N ALA A 70 0.43 8.23 -12.13
CA ALA A 70 1.85 8.51 -12.38
C ALA A 70 2.26 9.84 -11.72
N ARG A 71 1.46 10.88 -11.90
CA ARG A 71 1.70 12.19 -11.28
C ARG A 71 1.66 12.11 -9.74
N ARG A 72 0.70 11.38 -9.18
CA ARG A 72 0.65 11.12 -7.74
C ARG A 72 1.93 10.46 -7.24
N LYS A 73 2.45 9.46 -7.97
CA LYS A 73 3.71 8.79 -7.62
C LYS A 73 4.90 9.75 -7.62
N GLU A 74 5.01 10.63 -8.61
CA GLU A 74 6.07 11.64 -8.67
C GLU A 74 6.03 12.57 -7.46
N LEU A 75 4.86 13.11 -7.14
CA LEU A 75 4.66 14.00 -6.00
C LEU A 75 5.02 13.31 -4.68
N MET A 76 4.57 12.08 -4.51
CA MET A 76 4.87 11.30 -3.31
C MET A 76 6.36 10.97 -3.19
N ASN A 77 7.00 10.57 -4.28
CA ASN A 77 8.45 10.30 -4.29
C ASN A 77 9.25 11.54 -3.92
N ALA A 78 8.88 12.71 -4.44
CA ALA A 78 9.52 13.99 -4.08
C ALA A 78 9.35 14.32 -2.59
N GLN A 79 8.17 14.04 -2.03
CA GLN A 79 7.93 14.22 -0.59
C GLN A 79 8.77 13.26 0.26
N LEU A 80 8.75 11.98 -0.09
CA LEU A 80 9.48 10.95 0.66
C LEU A 80 11.01 11.13 0.56
N ALA A 81 11.51 11.69 -0.55
CA ALA A 81 12.92 12.05 -0.67
C ALA A 81 13.34 13.13 0.36
N LYS A 82 12.40 13.96 0.80
CA LYS A 82 12.66 15.01 1.82
C LYS A 82 12.51 14.49 3.26
N THR A 83 11.50 13.70 3.51
CA THR A 83 11.11 13.27 4.88
C THR A 83 11.56 11.86 5.24
N GLY A 84 11.87 11.02 4.24
CA GLY A 84 12.03 9.58 4.43
C GLY A 84 10.71 8.88 4.72
N ILE A 85 10.78 7.56 4.92
CA ILE A 85 9.65 6.72 5.34
C ILE A 85 9.55 6.74 6.86
N GLU A 86 8.37 7.05 7.38
CA GLU A 86 8.10 7.01 8.82
C GLU A 86 7.53 5.64 9.20
N LYS A 87 8.22 4.93 10.07
CA LYS A 87 7.73 3.68 10.66
C LYS A 87 6.67 3.97 11.72
N LYS A 88 5.57 3.20 11.72
CA LYS A 88 4.55 3.33 12.75
C LYS A 88 5.10 2.90 14.12
N PRO A 89 4.70 3.60 15.21
CA PRO A 89 5.08 3.19 16.56
C PRO A 89 4.64 1.77 16.88
N GLY A 90 5.49 1.02 17.59
CA GLY A 90 5.20 -0.34 18.03
C GLY A 90 5.47 -1.44 17.01
N VAL A 91 5.90 -1.10 15.78
CA VAL A 91 6.18 -2.10 14.73
C VAL A 91 7.32 -3.03 15.13
N ASP A 92 8.44 -2.48 15.58
CA ASP A 92 9.60 -3.30 15.97
C ASP A 92 9.26 -4.21 17.15
N GLU A 93 8.64 -3.66 18.18
CA GLU A 93 8.26 -4.39 19.39
C GLU A 93 7.29 -5.54 19.07
N LEU A 94 6.33 -5.30 18.16
CA LEU A 94 5.39 -6.33 17.75
C LEU A 94 6.07 -7.43 16.93
N LEU A 95 6.94 -7.07 15.98
CA LEU A 95 7.66 -8.06 15.19
C LEU A 95 8.59 -8.91 16.06
N ASP A 96 9.31 -8.30 16.99
CA ASP A 96 10.19 -9.00 17.91
C ASP A 96 9.39 -9.98 18.80
N TYR A 97 8.25 -9.54 19.34
CA TYR A 97 7.34 -10.39 20.10
C TYR A 97 6.83 -11.59 19.28
N LEU A 98 6.41 -11.37 18.04
CA LEU A 98 5.93 -12.46 17.17
C LEU A 98 7.02 -13.48 16.87
N HIS A 99 8.24 -13.01 16.61
CA HIS A 99 9.41 -13.87 16.39
C HIS A 99 9.75 -14.71 17.63
N GLU A 100 9.76 -14.10 18.83
CA GLU A 100 9.98 -14.82 20.09
C GLU A 100 8.94 -15.93 20.34
N LYS A 101 7.71 -15.70 19.88
CA LYS A 101 6.62 -16.68 19.96
C LYS A 101 6.61 -17.71 18.83
N GLY A 102 7.54 -17.62 17.89
CA GLY A 102 7.58 -18.50 16.71
C GLY A 102 6.38 -18.31 15.77
N ILE A 103 5.75 -17.13 15.81
CA ILE A 103 4.61 -16.78 14.94
C ILE A 103 5.17 -16.24 13.64
N LYS A 104 4.75 -16.82 12.52
CA LYS A 104 5.15 -16.39 11.19
C LYS A 104 4.61 -15.02 10.84
N THR A 105 5.35 -14.27 10.03
CA THR A 105 4.95 -12.91 9.64
C THR A 105 5.03 -12.72 8.14
N ALA A 106 4.02 -12.05 7.57
CA ALA A 106 4.04 -11.64 6.16
C ALA A 106 3.47 -10.23 6.00
N VAL A 107 3.84 -9.61 4.89
CA VAL A 107 3.21 -8.38 4.39
C VAL A 107 2.33 -8.71 3.20
N ALA A 108 1.14 -8.13 3.12
CA ALA A 108 0.26 -8.18 1.97
C ALA A 108 -0.12 -6.74 1.56
N THR A 109 0.49 -6.22 0.51
CA THR A 109 0.35 -4.82 0.10
C THR A 109 -0.16 -4.65 -1.33
N ALA A 110 -0.98 -3.62 -1.56
CA ALA A 110 -1.38 -3.18 -2.89
C ALA A 110 -0.26 -2.42 -3.64
N THR A 111 0.85 -2.13 -2.98
CA THR A 111 2.04 -1.49 -3.56
C THR A 111 2.83 -2.50 -4.39
N ASP A 112 3.49 -2.03 -5.44
CA ASP A 112 4.37 -2.88 -6.26
C ASP A 112 5.61 -3.36 -5.50
N GLU A 113 6.21 -4.44 -6.00
CA GLU A 113 7.32 -5.12 -5.34
C GLU A 113 8.54 -4.22 -5.12
N VAL A 114 8.92 -3.45 -6.14
CA VAL A 114 10.11 -2.58 -6.09
C VAL A 114 9.97 -1.54 -4.99
N ARG A 115 8.80 -0.89 -4.92
CA ARG A 115 8.53 0.15 -3.92
C ARG A 115 8.34 -0.44 -2.52
N ALA A 116 7.63 -1.56 -2.41
CA ALA A 116 7.43 -2.22 -1.12
C ALA A 116 8.78 -2.63 -0.50
N LYS A 117 9.65 -3.25 -1.28
CA LYS A 117 10.99 -3.61 -0.84
C LYS A 117 11.82 -2.39 -0.42
N ALA A 118 11.80 -1.33 -1.24
CA ALA A 118 12.52 -0.10 -0.95
C ALA A 118 12.04 0.54 0.36
N TYR A 119 10.73 0.64 0.58
CA TYR A 119 10.16 1.26 1.78
C TYR A 119 10.47 0.47 3.04
N LEU A 120 10.26 -0.84 3.00
CA LEU A 120 10.51 -1.70 4.17
C LEU A 120 12.01 -1.82 4.49
N SER A 121 12.87 -1.78 3.47
CA SER A 121 14.33 -1.80 3.64
C SER A 121 14.85 -0.49 4.24
N GLU A 122 14.30 0.66 3.82
CA GLU A 122 14.69 1.97 4.34
C GLU A 122 14.50 2.07 5.86
N ILE A 123 13.43 1.47 6.39
CA ILE A 123 13.14 1.45 7.84
C ILE A 123 13.65 0.19 8.54
N GLY A 124 14.40 -0.66 7.85
CA GLY A 124 15.10 -1.81 8.43
C GLY A 124 14.24 -2.99 8.84
N ILE A 125 13.04 -3.17 8.26
CA ILE A 125 12.15 -4.28 8.63
C ILE A 125 11.87 -5.28 7.49
N TYR A 126 12.39 -5.05 6.28
CA TYR A 126 12.14 -5.96 5.15
C TYR A 126 12.52 -7.41 5.47
N GLU A 127 13.72 -7.61 6.01
CA GLU A 127 14.25 -8.94 6.35
C GLU A 127 13.62 -9.56 7.61
N LYS A 128 12.80 -8.80 8.34
CA LYS A 128 12.08 -9.31 9.52
C LYS A 128 10.82 -10.11 9.16
N PHE A 129 10.36 -10.05 7.90
CA PHE A 129 9.20 -10.80 7.43
C PHE A 129 9.60 -12.11 6.76
N ASP A 130 8.86 -13.19 7.04
CA ASP A 130 9.04 -14.46 6.33
C ASP A 130 8.66 -14.33 4.85
N GLN A 131 7.65 -13.49 4.53
CA GLN A 131 7.20 -13.22 3.17
C GLN A 131 6.74 -11.77 3.02
N VAL A 132 7.00 -11.18 1.84
CA VAL A 132 6.42 -9.92 1.41
C VAL A 132 5.67 -10.14 0.11
N ILE A 133 4.35 -10.04 0.15
CA ILE A 133 3.46 -10.29 -0.99
C ILE A 133 2.91 -8.95 -1.50
N CYS A 134 3.09 -8.73 -2.79
CA CYS A 134 2.71 -7.49 -3.46
C CYS A 134 1.60 -7.74 -4.50
N ALA A 135 0.88 -6.70 -4.88
CA ALA A 135 -0.24 -6.78 -5.81
C ALA A 135 0.13 -7.42 -7.16
N THR A 136 1.38 -7.27 -7.60
CA THR A 136 1.88 -7.84 -8.86
C THR A 136 2.05 -9.35 -8.84
N MET A 137 2.00 -9.97 -7.66
CA MET A 137 2.18 -11.42 -7.47
C MET A 137 0.89 -12.22 -7.57
N VAL A 138 -0.27 -11.56 -7.68
CA VAL A 138 -1.59 -12.20 -7.70
C VAL A 138 -2.42 -11.71 -8.87
N ALA A 139 -3.38 -12.54 -9.31
CA ALA A 139 -4.25 -12.22 -10.43
C ALA A 139 -5.25 -11.10 -10.11
N ASN A 140 -5.83 -11.13 -8.90
CA ASN A 140 -6.78 -10.13 -8.44
C ASN A 140 -6.26 -9.46 -7.16
N GLY A 141 -5.98 -8.16 -7.25
CA GLY A 141 -5.58 -7.36 -6.10
C GLY A 141 -6.75 -7.05 -5.17
N LYS A 142 -6.46 -6.40 -4.05
CA LYS A 142 -7.47 -5.97 -3.07
C LYS A 142 -8.62 -5.19 -3.74
N PRO A 143 -9.89 -5.43 -3.39
CA PRO A 143 -10.39 -6.14 -2.19
C PRO A 143 -10.54 -7.66 -2.36
N ALA A 144 -10.11 -8.27 -3.48
CA ALA A 144 -10.11 -9.71 -3.62
C ALA A 144 -9.20 -10.37 -2.56
N PRO A 145 -9.53 -11.58 -2.08
CA PRO A 145 -8.76 -12.25 -1.03
C PRO A 145 -7.45 -12.87 -1.52
N ASP A 146 -7.20 -12.88 -2.82
CA ASP A 146 -6.10 -13.58 -3.48
C ASP A 146 -4.75 -13.34 -2.80
N ILE A 147 -4.45 -12.08 -2.45
CA ILE A 147 -3.16 -11.70 -1.85
C ILE A 147 -2.97 -12.32 -0.47
N TYR A 148 -4.04 -12.42 0.32
CA TYR A 148 -4.01 -13.03 1.66
C TYR A 148 -3.92 -14.54 1.57
N LEU A 149 -4.66 -15.16 0.65
CA LEU A 149 -4.60 -16.60 0.41
C LEU A 149 -3.21 -17.02 -0.06
N TYR A 150 -2.64 -16.26 -0.98
CA TYR A 150 -1.27 -16.49 -1.45
C TYR A 150 -0.24 -16.29 -0.33
N ALA A 151 -0.41 -15.26 0.52
CA ALA A 151 0.44 -15.08 1.68
C ALA A 151 0.38 -16.28 2.64
N CYS A 152 -0.82 -16.80 2.93
CA CYS A 152 -1.01 -18.00 3.75
C CYS A 152 -0.29 -19.23 3.15
N GLU A 153 -0.45 -19.44 1.85
CA GLU A 153 0.22 -20.54 1.13
C GLU A 153 1.75 -20.43 1.23
N ARG A 154 2.29 -19.21 1.08
CA ARG A 154 3.74 -18.95 1.10
C ARG A 154 4.37 -19.06 2.47
N ILE A 155 3.60 -18.81 3.52
CA ILE A 155 4.08 -18.91 4.92
C ILE A 155 4.04 -20.37 5.43
N GLY A 156 3.14 -21.18 4.92
CA GLY A 156 2.88 -22.55 5.38
C GLY A 156 1.87 -22.57 6.51
#